data_d8901d4dcb0e1464a6a7e038fc3d8e7a
#
_entry.id   d8901d4dcb0e1464a6a7e038fc3d8e7a
#
_cell.length_a   1.000
_cell.length_b   1.000
_cell.length_c   1.000
_cell.angle_alpha   90.00
_cell.angle_beta   90.00
_cell.angle_gamma   90.00
#
_symmetry.space_group_name_H-M   'P 1'
#
loop_
_entity.id
_entity.type
_entity.pdbx_description
1 polymer ?
#
loop_
_entity_poly.entity_id
_entity_poly.type
_entity_poly.pdbx_seq_one_letter_code
_entity_poly.pdbx_strand_id
1 'polypeptide(L)' 'MFIYILELQENKFYVGKTNNPNFRLNRHFNSNGSVWTKKYKPISILELRPNR' A
#
# COMPACT_ATOMS: atom_id res chain seq x y z
N MET A 1 -12.49 -8.75 0.96
CA MET A 1 -11.58 -7.72 0.42
C MET A 1 -11.01 -6.88 1.56
N PHE A 2 -9.80 -6.42 1.43
CA PHE A 2 -9.16 -5.60 2.44
C PHE A 2 -8.89 -4.20 1.90
N ILE A 3 -9.02 -3.21 2.78
CA ILE A 3 -8.59 -1.85 2.50
C ILE A 3 -7.31 -1.61 3.29
N TYR A 4 -6.31 -1.03 2.63
CA TYR A 4 -5.05 -0.72 3.28
C TYR A 4 -4.66 0.73 3.01
N ILE A 5 -3.96 1.33 3.98
CA ILE A 5 -3.43 2.68 3.87
C ILE A 5 -1.93 2.61 4.14
N LEU A 6 -1.15 3.07 3.19
CA LEU A 6 0.30 3.10 3.31
C LEU A 6 0.78 4.53 3.50
N GLU A 7 1.74 4.70 4.40
CA GLU A 7 2.48 5.95 4.50
C GLU A 7 3.66 5.88 3.54
N LEU A 8 3.81 6.90 2.72
CA LEU A 8 4.87 6.97 1.72
C LEU A 8 5.83 8.10 2.07
N GLN A 9 6.93 8.18 1.33
CA GLN A 9 7.89 9.27 1.51
C GLN A 9 7.23 10.61 1.22
N GLU A 10 7.81 11.69 1.77
CA GLU A 10 7.38 13.07 1.57
C GLU A 10 5.94 13.32 1.99
N ASN A 11 5.50 12.66 3.07
CA ASN A 11 4.16 12.83 3.64
C ASN A 11 3.05 12.49 2.65
N LYS A 12 3.30 11.55 1.76
CA LYS A 12 2.29 11.05 0.83
C LYS A 12 1.64 9.79 1.38
N PHE A 13 0.47 9.47 0.88
CA PHE A 13 -0.30 8.31 1.31
C PHE A 13 -0.88 7.58 0.13
N TYR A 14 -1.12 6.30 0.30
CA TYR A 14 -1.75 5.48 -0.72
C TYR A 14 -2.84 4.63 -0.08
N VAL A 15 -4.04 4.69 -0.63
CA VAL A 15 -5.17 3.89 -0.19
C VAL A 15 -5.53 2.91 -1.28
N GLY A 16 -5.59 1.63 -0.95
CA GLY A 16 -5.91 0.59 -1.93
C GLY A 16 -6.81 -0.49 -1.38
N LYS A 17 -7.27 -1.34 -2.27
CA LYS A 17 -8.09 -2.50 -1.93
C LYS A 17 -7.47 -3.74 -2.53
N THR A 18 -7.57 -4.87 -1.83
CA THR A 18 -7.05 -6.12 -2.33
C THR A 18 -7.71 -7.31 -1.64
N ASN A 19 -7.84 -8.41 -2.37
CA ASN A 19 -8.26 -9.68 -1.79
C ASN A 19 -7.09 -10.45 -1.17
N ASN A 20 -5.86 -10.06 -1.51
CA ASN A 20 -4.66 -10.69 -0.99
C ASN A 20 -3.70 -9.61 -0.50
N PRO A 21 -3.86 -9.17 0.77
CA PRO A 21 -3.06 -8.07 1.28
C PRO A 21 -1.56 -8.39 1.32
N ASN A 22 -1.18 -9.62 1.66
CA ASN A 22 0.24 -9.97 1.73
C ASN A 22 0.92 -9.80 0.38
N PHE A 23 0.28 -10.29 -0.67
CA PHE A 23 0.82 -10.19 -2.03
C PHE A 23 0.92 -8.74 -2.48
N ARG A 24 -0.16 -7.97 -2.27
CA ARG A 24 -0.21 -6.59 -2.74
C ARG A 24 0.78 -5.70 -1.99
N LEU A 25 0.87 -5.87 -0.68
CA LEU A 25 1.80 -5.08 0.13
C LEU A 25 3.25 -5.40 -0.22
N ASN A 26 3.56 -6.67 -0.46
CA ASN A 26 4.90 -7.04 -0.92
C ASN A 26 5.26 -6.35 -2.22
N ARG A 27 4.32 -6.27 -3.15
CA ARG A 27 4.57 -5.59 -4.42
C ARG A 27 4.87 -4.11 -4.22
N HIS A 28 4.13 -3.45 -3.34
CA HIS A 28 4.38 -2.04 -3.07
C HIS A 28 5.75 -1.82 -2.43
N PHE A 29 6.11 -2.63 -1.43
CA PHE A 29 7.39 -2.48 -0.75
C PHE A 29 8.58 -2.87 -1.63
N ASN A 30 8.35 -3.69 -2.65
CA ASN A 30 9.39 -4.06 -3.61
C ASN A 30 9.40 -3.17 -4.85
N SER A 31 8.70 -2.04 -4.80
CA SER A 31 8.65 -1.05 -5.87
C SER A 31 8.02 -1.58 -7.16
N ASN A 32 7.22 -2.63 -7.07
CA ASN A 32 6.51 -3.22 -8.21
C ASN A 32 5.02 -2.96 -8.15
N GLY A 33 4.59 -1.97 -7.37
CA GLY A 33 3.19 -1.61 -7.23
C GLY A 33 2.76 -0.60 -8.27
N SER A 34 2.01 0.42 -7.84
CA SER A 34 1.53 1.47 -8.73
C SER A 34 2.63 2.46 -9.06
N VAL A 35 2.37 3.31 -10.04
CA VAL A 35 3.29 4.41 -10.36
C VAL A 35 3.51 5.31 -9.15
N TRP A 36 2.45 5.53 -8.37
CA TRP A 36 2.52 6.37 -7.18
C TRP A 36 3.49 5.82 -6.15
N THR A 37 3.43 4.52 -5.88
CA THR A 37 4.33 3.89 -4.90
C THR A 37 5.74 3.69 -5.44
N LYS A 38 5.94 3.76 -6.74
CA LYS A 38 7.29 3.80 -7.31
C LYS A 38 7.93 5.16 -7.12
N LYS A 39 7.14 6.21 -7.23
CA LYS A 39 7.63 7.58 -7.08
C LYS A 39 7.89 7.92 -5.61
N TYR A 40 6.99 7.50 -4.74
CA TYR A 40 7.11 7.73 -3.30
C TYR A 40 7.11 6.37 -2.62
N LYS A 41 8.25 5.92 -2.17
CA LYS A 41 8.39 4.57 -1.62
C LYS A 41 7.60 4.41 -0.32
N PRO A 42 6.96 3.27 -0.11
CA PRO A 42 6.25 3.02 1.15
C PRO A 42 7.20 3.01 2.34
N ILE A 43 6.78 3.66 3.41
CA ILE A 43 7.52 3.69 4.67
C ILE A 43 6.92 2.70 5.65
N SER A 44 5.59 2.74 5.81
CA SER A 44 4.93 1.87 6.77
C SER A 44 3.47 1.66 6.39
N ILE A 45 2.86 0.66 7.02
CA ILE A 45 1.44 0.36 6.86
C ILE A 45 0.72 1.06 8.02
N LEU A 46 -0.11 2.06 7.68
CA LEU A 46 -0.88 2.77 8.70
C LEU A 46 -2.12 2.01 9.11
N GLU A 47 -2.74 1.31 8.17
CA GLU A 47 -3.99 0.63 8.45
C GLU A 47 -4.20 -0.53 7.49
N LEU A 48 -4.76 -1.61 8.00
CA LEU A 48 -5.19 -2.75 7.20
C LEU A 48 -6.50 -3.25 7.78
N ARG A 49 -7.59 -3.09 7.04
CA ARG A 49 -8.93 -3.43 7.50
C ARG A 49 -9.60 -4.41 6.57
N PRO A 50 -10.30 -5.41 7.11
CA PRO A 50 -11.21 -6.18 6.28
C PRO A 50 -12.39 -5.27 5.87
N ASN A 51 -12.73 -5.34 4.59
CA ASN A 51 -13.85 -4.59 4.05
C ASN A 51 -14.85 -5.59 3.47
N ARG A 52 -16.06 -5.60 4.01
CA ARG A 52 -17.09 -6.50 3.56
C ARG A 52 -17.88 -5.95 2.39
#